data_5b4238e43e21f5cc0246e9beed35f95a
#
_entry.id   5b4238e43e21f5cc0246e9beed35f95a
#
_cell.length_a   1.000
_cell.length_b   1.000
_cell.length_c   1.000
_cell.angle_alpha   90.00
_cell.angle_beta   90.00
_cell.angle_gamma   90.00
#
_symmetry.space_group_name_H-M   'P 1'
#
loop_
_entity.id
_entity.type
_entity.pdbx_description
1 polymer ?
#
loop_
_entity_poly.entity_id
_entity_poly.type
_entity_poly.pdbx_seq_one_letter_code
_entity_poly.pdbx_strand_id
1 'polypeptide(L)'
;LRIIVACIVLLSYGVLAVLSLYFKKYLNFRLFFSYFAPVLFGIGMIYGGYMIGIYSPATMAGTVNLLMVGLVFYRPAIMLSITFPITLFIGYICYQTSIDHLEYAPIFSPALKQSEFYDNAFWLMSMAELYLPILIVSAVFFQILLLQWRHREQKMEVLSRVDGLTNVFNRRYVSHELDTLSRQTQPEFAVVLLDLDHFKLINDQYGHDAGDAVLQRVAQILNDNTRVQDVVGRYGGEEFILILKNQSLEQAIEVAERCRLAIHEAETMIANYQMLKISASFGVATAIEGTPSAVVTRMADQALYMAKQQGRNQVRSFRELNLAED
;
A
#
# COMPACT_ATOMS: atom_id res chain seq x y z
N LEU A 1 8.23 33.92 -39.12
CA LEU A 1 9.13 32.78 -38.85
C LEU A 1 8.87 32.16 -37.49
N ARG A 2 8.84 32.94 -36.38
CA ARG A 2 8.68 32.47 -34.98
C ARG A 2 7.39 31.69 -34.78
N ILE A 3 6.24 32.14 -35.29
CA ILE A 3 4.94 31.44 -35.22
C ILE A 3 4.96 30.13 -36.02
N ILE A 4 5.63 30.14 -37.18
CA ILE A 4 5.75 28.92 -37.99
C ILE A 4 6.53 27.83 -37.25
N VAL A 5 7.60 28.18 -36.55
CA VAL A 5 8.38 27.25 -35.74
C VAL A 5 7.54 26.69 -34.59
N ALA A 6 6.75 27.53 -33.90
CA ALA A 6 5.84 27.04 -32.84
C ALA A 6 4.79 26.06 -33.38
N CYS A 7 4.21 26.34 -34.54
CA CYS A 7 3.28 25.42 -35.23
C CYS A 7 3.95 24.08 -35.60
N ILE A 8 5.19 24.10 -36.07
CA ILE A 8 5.95 22.89 -36.41
C ILE A 8 6.19 22.05 -35.15
N VAL A 9 6.56 22.68 -34.02
CA VAL A 9 6.75 21.99 -32.74
C VAL A 9 5.45 21.35 -32.26
N LEU A 10 4.32 22.04 -32.33
CA LEU A 10 3.01 21.49 -31.95
C LEU A 10 2.60 20.32 -32.86
N LEU A 11 2.80 20.45 -34.17
CA LEU A 11 2.53 19.37 -35.14
C LEU A 11 3.41 18.14 -34.85
N SER A 12 4.68 18.34 -34.50
CA SER A 12 5.58 17.24 -34.18
C SER A 12 5.11 16.44 -32.97
N TYR A 13 4.53 17.09 -31.95
CA TYR A 13 3.92 16.40 -30.80
C TYR A 13 2.69 15.57 -31.20
N GLY A 14 1.83 16.10 -32.07
CA GLY A 14 0.68 15.38 -32.61
C GLY A 14 1.11 14.12 -33.39
N VAL A 15 2.10 14.25 -34.25
CA VAL A 15 2.68 13.12 -35.00
C VAL A 15 3.29 12.07 -34.06
N LEU A 16 4.04 12.48 -33.04
CA LEU A 16 4.59 11.57 -32.05
C LEU A 16 3.51 10.82 -31.26
N ALA A 17 2.44 11.51 -30.86
CA ALA A 17 1.34 10.87 -30.18
C ALA A 17 0.71 9.75 -31.03
N VAL A 18 0.45 10.03 -32.32
CA VAL A 18 -0.08 9.05 -33.27
C VAL A 18 0.90 7.88 -33.47
N LEU A 19 2.18 8.16 -33.70
CA LEU A 19 3.21 7.13 -33.85
C LEU A 19 3.32 6.25 -32.61
N SER A 20 3.20 6.82 -31.40
CA SER A 20 3.24 6.09 -30.15
C SER A 20 2.10 5.09 -30.04
N LEU A 21 0.90 5.46 -30.46
CA LEU A 21 -0.27 4.59 -30.46
C LEU A 21 -0.13 3.44 -31.47
N TYR A 22 0.44 3.72 -32.64
CA TYR A 22 0.58 2.75 -33.71
C TYR A 22 1.70 1.73 -33.42
N PHE A 23 2.86 2.19 -32.99
CA PHE A 23 4.05 1.36 -32.80
C PHE A 23 4.26 0.83 -31.37
N LYS A 24 3.33 1.05 -30.44
CA LYS A 24 3.43 0.62 -29.02
C LYS A 24 3.72 -0.88 -28.80
N LYS A 25 3.43 -1.72 -29.80
CA LYS A 25 3.65 -3.17 -29.75
C LYS A 25 5.14 -3.56 -29.93
N TYR A 26 5.96 -2.72 -30.56
CA TYR A 26 7.34 -3.02 -30.86
C TYR A 26 8.27 -2.61 -29.70
N LEU A 27 9.04 -3.57 -29.17
CA LEU A 27 9.92 -3.35 -28.02
C LEU A 27 10.99 -2.27 -28.29
N ASN A 28 11.66 -2.36 -29.44
CA ASN A 28 12.72 -1.42 -29.82
C ASN A 28 12.18 0.00 -29.98
N PHE A 29 10.97 0.15 -30.50
CA PHE A 29 10.30 1.46 -30.58
C PHE A 29 9.99 2.01 -29.19
N ARG A 30 9.49 1.18 -28.26
CA ARG A 30 9.21 1.62 -26.87
C ARG A 30 10.47 2.08 -26.16
N LEU A 31 11.59 1.37 -26.33
CA LEU A 31 12.88 1.75 -25.74
C LEU A 31 13.37 3.09 -26.31
N PHE A 32 13.38 3.24 -27.63
CA PHE A 32 13.75 4.48 -28.29
C PHE A 32 12.83 5.64 -27.88
N PHE A 33 11.53 5.42 -27.90
CA PHE A 33 10.53 6.42 -27.63
C PHE A 33 10.58 6.92 -26.17
N SER A 34 10.95 6.08 -25.22
CA SER A 34 11.12 6.46 -23.81
C SER A 34 12.22 7.50 -23.57
N TYR A 35 13.19 7.63 -24.48
CA TYR A 35 14.20 8.69 -24.45
C TYR A 35 13.86 9.85 -25.39
N PHE A 36 13.40 9.53 -26.59
CA PHE A 36 13.16 10.53 -27.62
C PHE A 36 12.03 11.50 -27.30
N ALA A 37 10.90 11.01 -26.79
CA ALA A 37 9.74 11.83 -26.50
C ALA A 37 10.01 12.86 -25.38
N PRO A 38 10.60 12.53 -24.23
CA PRO A 38 10.94 13.52 -23.21
C PRO A 38 11.98 14.55 -23.66
N VAL A 39 12.97 14.14 -24.48
CA VAL A 39 13.97 15.08 -25.03
C VAL A 39 13.30 16.09 -25.95
N LEU A 40 12.47 15.62 -26.89
CA LEU A 40 11.78 16.53 -27.81
C LEU A 40 10.82 17.46 -27.06
N PHE A 41 10.12 16.95 -26.06
CA PHE A 41 9.25 17.77 -25.21
C PHE A 41 10.06 18.81 -24.44
N GLY A 42 11.22 18.45 -23.89
CA GLY A 42 12.13 19.36 -23.22
C GLY A 42 12.64 20.48 -24.13
N ILE A 43 13.02 20.17 -25.36
CA ILE A 43 13.43 21.16 -26.38
C ILE A 43 12.28 22.14 -26.66
N GLY A 44 11.07 21.63 -26.84
CA GLY A 44 9.89 22.46 -27.04
C GLY A 44 9.57 23.38 -25.87
N MET A 45 9.73 22.89 -24.64
CA MET A 45 9.57 23.67 -23.42
C MET A 45 10.61 24.79 -23.30
N ILE A 46 11.89 24.52 -23.63
CA ILE A 46 12.94 25.54 -23.66
C ILE A 46 12.61 26.61 -24.68
N TYR A 47 12.26 26.21 -25.92
CA TYR A 47 11.92 27.13 -26.98
C TYR A 47 10.69 27.98 -26.63
N GLY A 48 9.62 27.35 -26.16
CA GLY A 48 8.40 28.03 -25.73
C GLY A 48 8.66 29.01 -24.57
N GLY A 49 9.41 28.56 -23.57
CA GLY A 49 9.80 29.36 -22.42
C GLY A 49 10.65 30.58 -22.80
N TYR A 50 11.59 30.41 -23.73
CA TYR A 50 12.35 31.52 -24.28
C TYR A 50 11.46 32.55 -25.02
N MET A 51 10.54 32.04 -25.87
CA MET A 51 9.64 32.89 -26.66
C MET A 51 8.68 33.71 -25.81
N ILE A 52 8.13 33.15 -24.76
CA ILE A 52 7.11 33.76 -23.87
C ILE A 52 7.80 34.59 -22.76
N GLY A 53 9.01 34.23 -22.40
CA GLY A 53 9.79 34.81 -21.33
C GLY A 53 10.25 33.76 -20.32
N ILE A 54 11.56 33.53 -20.25
CA ILE A 54 12.18 32.47 -19.46
C ILE A 54 11.95 32.67 -17.96
N TYR A 55 11.79 33.92 -17.50
CA TYR A 55 11.51 34.26 -16.10
C TYR A 55 10.00 34.27 -15.77
N SER A 56 9.13 33.95 -16.74
CA SER A 56 7.69 34.00 -16.49
C SER A 56 7.26 32.86 -15.55
N PRO A 57 6.30 33.10 -14.64
CA PRO A 57 5.76 32.06 -13.75
C PRO A 57 5.23 30.85 -14.51
N ALA A 58 4.66 31.04 -15.71
CA ALA A 58 4.17 29.97 -16.56
C ALA A 58 5.29 29.05 -17.05
N THR A 59 6.44 29.60 -17.44
CA THR A 59 7.61 28.80 -17.86
C THR A 59 8.19 28.02 -16.70
N MET A 60 8.32 28.64 -15.51
CA MET A 60 8.81 27.97 -14.32
C MET A 60 7.88 26.83 -13.89
N ALA A 61 6.58 27.10 -13.83
CA ALA A 61 5.59 26.08 -13.48
C ALA A 61 5.55 24.93 -14.50
N GLY A 62 5.63 25.22 -15.79
CA GLY A 62 5.69 24.20 -16.85
C GLY A 62 6.91 23.30 -16.71
N THR A 63 8.07 23.86 -16.37
CA THR A 63 9.31 23.10 -16.18
C THR A 63 9.22 22.16 -14.97
N VAL A 64 8.71 22.64 -13.83
CA VAL A 64 8.48 21.83 -12.63
C VAL A 64 7.49 20.70 -12.92
N ASN A 65 6.39 21.00 -13.62
CA ASN A 65 5.40 19.98 -14.00
C ASN A 65 5.95 18.92 -14.93
N LEU A 66 6.75 19.29 -15.91
CA LEU A 66 7.43 18.34 -16.78
C LEU A 66 8.26 17.35 -15.97
N LEU A 67 9.00 17.85 -14.99
CA LEU A 67 9.84 17.04 -14.12
C LEU A 67 9.01 16.09 -13.26
N MET A 68 7.96 16.59 -12.63
CA MET A 68 7.04 15.81 -11.79
C MET A 68 6.33 14.70 -12.58
N VAL A 69 5.74 15.03 -13.72
CA VAL A 69 5.04 14.08 -14.59
C VAL A 69 6.03 13.06 -15.16
N GLY A 70 7.21 13.51 -15.57
CA GLY A 70 8.25 12.65 -16.11
C GLY A 70 8.75 11.61 -15.10
N LEU A 71 8.96 11.97 -13.83
CA LEU A 71 9.38 11.05 -12.77
C LEU A 71 8.35 9.94 -12.50
N VAL A 72 7.10 10.17 -12.84
CA VAL A 72 6.04 9.17 -12.68
C VAL A 72 6.03 8.15 -13.82
N PHE A 73 6.20 8.62 -15.06
CA PHE A 73 6.11 7.75 -16.24
C PHE A 73 7.41 7.08 -16.64
N TYR A 74 8.55 7.66 -16.27
CA TYR A 74 9.87 7.20 -16.69
C TYR A 74 10.73 6.78 -15.50
N ARG A 75 11.72 5.92 -15.75
CA ARG A 75 12.71 5.57 -14.73
C ARG A 75 13.49 6.81 -14.30
N PRO A 76 13.75 7.00 -12.99
CA PRO A 76 14.46 8.19 -12.50
C PRO A 76 15.78 8.47 -13.21
N ALA A 77 16.55 7.44 -13.55
CA ALA A 77 17.80 7.58 -14.29
C ALA A 77 17.62 8.20 -15.68
N ILE A 78 16.54 7.85 -16.40
CA ILE A 78 16.22 8.44 -17.71
C ILE A 78 15.85 9.91 -17.54
N MET A 79 14.98 10.19 -16.56
CA MET A 79 14.55 11.57 -16.31
C MET A 79 15.71 12.49 -15.89
N LEU A 80 16.58 12.03 -14.98
CA LEU A 80 17.75 12.80 -14.57
C LEU A 80 18.72 13.07 -15.73
N SER A 81 18.95 12.08 -16.63
CA SER A 81 19.82 12.25 -17.79
C SER A 81 19.29 13.27 -18.81
N ILE A 82 17.98 13.53 -18.81
CA ILE A 82 17.32 14.49 -19.71
C ILE A 82 17.14 15.84 -19.02
N THR A 83 16.67 15.85 -17.77
CA THR A 83 16.37 17.11 -17.06
C THR A 83 17.62 17.88 -16.67
N PHE A 84 18.73 17.21 -16.35
CA PHE A 84 19.98 17.89 -15.98
C PHE A 84 20.54 18.77 -17.11
N PRO A 85 20.74 18.26 -18.36
CA PRO A 85 21.18 19.12 -19.46
C PRO A 85 20.16 20.22 -19.81
N ILE A 86 18.84 19.93 -19.72
CA ILE A 86 17.79 20.94 -19.95
C ILE A 86 17.90 22.08 -18.94
N THR A 87 18.07 21.77 -17.66
CA THR A 87 18.22 22.77 -16.60
C THR A 87 19.46 23.64 -16.80
N LEU A 88 20.60 23.02 -17.18
CA LEU A 88 21.83 23.75 -17.51
C LEU A 88 21.62 24.69 -18.71
N PHE A 89 20.89 24.22 -19.74
CA PHE A 89 20.64 25.04 -20.92
C PHE A 89 19.66 26.19 -20.63
N ILE A 90 18.65 25.95 -19.79
CA ILE A 90 17.77 27.04 -19.28
C ILE A 90 18.62 28.08 -18.53
N GLY A 91 19.50 27.63 -17.63
CA GLY A 91 20.41 28.54 -16.91
C GLY A 91 21.32 29.35 -17.85
N TYR A 92 21.81 28.74 -18.92
CA TYR A 92 22.57 29.40 -19.96
C TYR A 92 21.74 30.48 -20.68
N ILE A 93 20.49 30.18 -21.07
CA ILE A 93 19.61 31.18 -21.70
C ILE A 93 19.29 32.31 -20.72
N CYS A 94 19.02 32.00 -19.45
CA CYS A 94 18.81 33.00 -18.41
C CYS A 94 20.02 33.94 -18.30
N TYR A 95 21.24 33.41 -18.25
CA TYR A 95 22.47 34.17 -18.19
C TYR A 95 22.62 35.06 -19.42
N GLN A 96 22.46 34.55 -20.64
CA GLN A 96 22.57 35.31 -21.89
C GLN A 96 21.50 36.41 -22.02
N THR A 97 20.31 36.17 -21.49
CA THR A 97 19.24 37.15 -21.44
C THR A 97 19.57 38.27 -20.42
N SER A 98 20.20 37.92 -19.29
CA SER A 98 20.56 38.91 -18.25
C SER A 98 21.68 39.84 -18.64
N ILE A 99 22.54 39.46 -19.60
CA ILE A 99 23.61 40.31 -20.16
C ILE A 99 23.26 40.92 -21.53
N ASP A 100 21.96 40.96 -21.85
CA ASP A 100 21.39 41.53 -23.09
C ASP A 100 21.90 40.92 -24.40
N HIS A 101 22.51 39.73 -24.37
CA HIS A 101 22.92 39.00 -25.57
C HIS A 101 21.76 38.31 -26.27
N LEU A 102 20.70 37.96 -25.53
CA LEU A 102 19.46 37.40 -26.07
C LEU A 102 18.28 38.32 -25.71
N GLU A 103 17.40 38.51 -26.69
CA GLU A 103 16.18 39.31 -26.50
C GLU A 103 15.23 38.55 -25.53
N TYR A 104 14.77 39.22 -24.47
CA TYR A 104 13.76 38.67 -23.55
C TYR A 104 12.40 38.62 -24.23
N ALA A 105 11.69 37.48 -24.06
CA ALA A 105 10.32 37.26 -24.54
C ALA A 105 10.09 37.74 -25.99
N PRO A 106 10.84 37.19 -27.00
CA PRO A 106 10.87 37.75 -28.36
C PRO A 106 9.55 37.63 -29.14
N ILE A 107 8.55 36.96 -28.60
CA ILE A 107 7.20 36.87 -29.22
C ILE A 107 6.43 38.19 -29.05
N PHE A 108 6.76 39.02 -28.04
CA PHE A 108 6.05 40.24 -27.72
C PHE A 108 6.69 41.48 -28.33
N SER A 109 5.89 42.51 -28.58
CA SER A 109 6.37 43.78 -29.12
C SER A 109 7.24 44.54 -28.11
N PRO A 110 8.19 45.41 -28.59
CA PRO A 110 9.01 46.22 -27.67
C PRO A 110 8.17 47.12 -26.76
N ALA A 111 7.09 47.68 -27.26
CA ALA A 111 6.19 48.54 -26.49
C ALA A 111 5.53 47.79 -25.32
N LEU A 112 5.16 46.53 -25.52
CA LEU A 112 4.58 45.70 -24.47
C LEU A 112 5.60 45.31 -23.41
N LYS A 113 6.88 45.13 -23.78
CA LYS A 113 7.96 44.75 -22.86
C LYS A 113 8.39 45.93 -21.96
N GLN A 114 8.13 47.16 -22.35
CA GLN A 114 8.45 48.38 -21.56
C GLN A 114 7.38 48.67 -20.50
N SER A 115 6.20 48.06 -20.57
CA SER A 115 5.16 48.20 -19.56
C SER A 115 5.47 47.41 -18.30
N GLU A 116 5.16 47.93 -17.11
CA GLU A 116 5.32 47.22 -15.87
C GLU A 116 4.38 45.99 -15.82
N PHE A 117 4.91 44.89 -15.34
CA PHE A 117 4.27 43.57 -15.41
C PHE A 117 2.92 43.51 -14.68
N TYR A 118 2.81 44.21 -13.54
CA TYR A 118 1.67 44.19 -12.65
C TYR A 118 0.62 45.25 -12.97
N ASP A 119 0.96 46.26 -13.78
CA ASP A 119 0.03 47.31 -14.19
C ASP A 119 -0.60 47.07 -15.56
N ASN A 120 -0.16 46.01 -16.27
CA ASN A 120 -0.64 45.73 -17.61
C ASN A 120 -1.59 44.52 -17.60
N ALA A 121 -2.90 44.80 -17.79
CA ALA A 121 -3.95 43.78 -17.84
C ALA A 121 -3.69 42.70 -18.89
N PHE A 122 -3.04 43.02 -20.01
CA PHE A 122 -2.71 42.01 -21.03
C PHE A 122 -1.70 40.98 -20.50
N TRP A 123 -0.66 41.41 -19.78
CA TRP A 123 0.28 40.48 -19.16
C TRP A 123 -0.36 39.62 -18.11
N LEU A 124 -1.18 40.19 -17.24
CA LEU A 124 -1.90 39.45 -16.20
C LEU A 124 -2.83 38.39 -16.81
N MET A 125 -3.63 38.76 -17.81
CA MET A 125 -4.53 37.82 -18.50
C MET A 125 -3.74 36.74 -19.25
N SER A 126 -2.72 37.09 -20.02
CA SER A 126 -1.89 36.13 -20.75
C SER A 126 -1.19 35.14 -19.83
N MET A 127 -0.68 35.60 -18.69
CA MET A 127 -0.09 34.69 -17.70
C MET A 127 -1.12 33.79 -17.04
N ALA A 128 -2.32 34.33 -16.73
CA ALA A 128 -3.40 33.53 -16.19
C ALA A 128 -3.86 32.43 -17.17
N GLU A 129 -4.07 32.77 -18.44
CA GLU A 129 -4.45 31.83 -19.50
C GLU A 129 -3.43 30.72 -19.71
N LEU A 130 -2.13 31.02 -19.56
CA LEU A 130 -1.07 30.02 -19.69
C LEU A 130 -0.90 29.19 -18.40
N TYR A 131 -0.97 29.84 -17.23
CA TYR A 131 -0.66 29.21 -15.95
C TYR A 131 -1.81 28.39 -15.38
N LEU A 132 -3.06 28.88 -15.45
CA LEU A 132 -4.22 28.20 -14.87
C LEU A 132 -4.48 26.80 -15.45
N PRO A 133 -4.43 26.58 -16.78
CA PRO A 133 -4.58 25.23 -17.33
C PRO A 133 -3.48 24.27 -16.86
N ILE A 134 -2.24 24.74 -16.77
CA ILE A 134 -1.11 23.93 -16.29
C ILE A 134 -1.36 23.53 -14.82
N LEU A 135 -1.79 24.47 -13.99
CA LEU A 135 -2.07 24.23 -12.57
C LEU A 135 -3.23 23.25 -12.38
N ILE A 136 -4.32 23.42 -13.15
CA ILE A 136 -5.48 22.52 -13.11
C ILE A 136 -5.06 21.10 -13.54
N VAL A 137 -4.37 20.97 -14.66
CA VAL A 137 -3.91 19.65 -15.16
C VAL A 137 -3.00 18.98 -14.14
N SER A 138 -2.10 19.73 -13.50
CA SER A 138 -1.20 19.21 -12.46
C SER A 138 -1.94 18.75 -11.23
N ALA A 139 -2.93 19.52 -10.78
CA ALA A 139 -3.77 19.17 -9.64
C ALA A 139 -4.58 17.88 -9.91
N VAL A 140 -5.21 17.80 -11.06
CA VAL A 140 -5.96 16.59 -11.49
C VAL A 140 -5.02 15.39 -11.59
N PHE A 141 -3.85 15.55 -12.20
CA PHE A 141 -2.87 14.48 -12.33
C PHE A 141 -2.37 14.00 -10.96
N PHE A 142 -2.07 14.91 -10.04
CA PHE A 142 -1.68 14.57 -8.67
C PHE A 142 -2.78 13.80 -7.93
N GLN A 143 -4.04 14.20 -8.09
CA GLN A 143 -5.18 13.46 -7.54
C GLN A 143 -5.28 12.04 -8.09
N ILE A 144 -5.10 11.85 -9.40
CA ILE A 144 -5.11 10.52 -10.03
C ILE A 144 -3.98 9.65 -9.44
N LEU A 145 -2.79 10.20 -9.25
CA LEU A 145 -1.65 9.48 -8.66
C LEU A 145 -1.94 9.06 -7.21
N LEU A 146 -2.48 9.97 -6.39
CA LEU A 146 -2.85 9.65 -5.01
C LEU A 146 -3.90 8.52 -4.95
N LEU A 147 -4.89 8.55 -5.84
CA LEU A 147 -5.90 7.50 -5.93
C LEU A 147 -5.28 6.16 -6.35
N GLN A 148 -4.39 6.14 -7.33
CA GLN A 148 -3.68 4.94 -7.76
C GLN A 148 -2.78 4.38 -6.66
N TRP A 149 -2.08 5.24 -5.92
CA TRP A 149 -1.21 4.84 -4.83
C TRP A 149 -2.01 4.20 -3.69
N ARG A 150 -3.08 4.84 -3.24
CA ARG A 150 -4.01 4.28 -2.24
C ARG A 150 -4.58 2.92 -2.67
N HIS A 151 -4.95 2.79 -3.94
CA HIS A 151 -5.47 1.53 -4.46
C HIS A 151 -4.41 0.42 -4.51
N ARG A 152 -3.14 0.74 -4.79
CA ARG A 152 -2.03 -0.21 -4.71
C ARG A 152 -1.73 -0.63 -3.27
N GLU A 153 -1.74 0.31 -2.34
CA GLU A 153 -1.54 0.07 -0.92
C GLU A 153 -2.62 -0.89 -0.38
N GLN A 154 -3.89 -0.60 -0.66
CA GLN A 154 -5.00 -1.50 -0.33
C GLN A 154 -4.85 -2.89 -0.94
N LYS A 155 -4.41 -3.00 -2.20
CA LYS A 155 -4.13 -4.30 -2.83
C LYS A 155 -2.98 -5.04 -2.16
N MET A 156 -1.93 -4.36 -1.75
CA MET A 156 -0.81 -4.97 -1.03
C MET A 156 -1.24 -5.49 0.34
N GLU A 157 -2.05 -4.73 1.09
CA GLU A 157 -2.68 -5.19 2.33
C GLU A 157 -3.57 -6.41 2.11
N VAL A 158 -4.33 -6.44 1.00
CA VAL A 158 -5.18 -7.60 0.63
C VAL A 158 -4.34 -8.84 0.30
N LEU A 159 -3.17 -8.67 -0.31
CA LEU A 159 -2.26 -9.76 -0.67
C LEU A 159 -1.41 -10.25 0.51
N SER A 160 -1.27 -9.48 1.59
CA SER A 160 -0.62 -9.95 2.81
C SER A 160 -1.48 -11.05 3.44
N ARG A 161 -0.90 -12.26 3.57
CA ARG A 161 -1.56 -13.43 4.21
C ARG A 161 -1.24 -13.53 5.68
N VAL A 162 -0.19 -12.86 6.13
CA VAL A 162 0.33 -12.96 7.48
C VAL A 162 0.05 -11.70 8.29
N ASP A 163 -0.03 -11.86 9.61
CA ASP A 163 -0.09 -10.79 10.58
C ASP A 163 1.31 -10.21 10.79
N GLY A 164 1.44 -8.88 10.66
CA GLY A 164 2.74 -8.20 10.67
C GLY A 164 3.48 -8.25 12.01
N LEU A 165 2.78 -8.50 13.12
CA LEU A 165 3.39 -8.60 14.44
C LEU A 165 3.83 -10.03 14.75
N THR A 166 2.94 -11.01 14.53
CA THR A 166 3.09 -12.39 15.01
C THR A 166 3.57 -13.36 13.95
N ASN A 167 3.61 -12.94 12.70
CA ASN A 167 4.03 -13.74 11.53
C ASN A 167 3.24 -15.05 11.33
N VAL A 168 2.08 -15.22 12.00
CA VAL A 168 1.08 -16.24 11.68
C VAL A 168 0.09 -15.71 10.66
N PHE A 169 -0.82 -16.52 10.15
CA PHE A 169 -1.81 -16.04 9.20
C PHE A 169 -2.74 -14.99 9.81
N ASN A 170 -3.14 -14.02 9.01
CA ASN A 170 -4.08 -12.99 9.46
C ASN A 170 -5.54 -13.48 9.33
N ARG A 171 -6.46 -12.77 9.98
CA ARG A 171 -7.90 -13.08 10.00
C ARG A 171 -8.48 -13.27 8.59
N ARG A 172 -8.02 -12.49 7.61
CA ARG A 172 -8.53 -12.58 6.23
C ARG A 172 -8.17 -13.91 5.58
N TYR A 173 -6.92 -14.34 5.71
CA TYR A 173 -6.47 -15.61 5.17
C TYR A 173 -7.20 -16.80 5.86
N VAL A 174 -7.33 -16.73 7.19
CA VAL A 174 -8.08 -17.73 7.98
C VAL A 174 -9.52 -17.85 7.51
N SER A 175 -10.23 -16.72 7.34
CA SER A 175 -11.62 -16.75 6.85
C SER A 175 -11.73 -17.35 5.46
N HIS A 176 -10.82 -17.02 4.55
CA HIS A 176 -10.78 -17.60 3.21
C HIS A 176 -10.53 -19.12 3.25
N GLU A 177 -9.63 -19.58 4.10
CA GLU A 177 -9.30 -21.01 4.26
C GLU A 177 -10.49 -21.80 4.83
N LEU A 178 -11.15 -21.27 5.86
CA LEU A 178 -12.38 -21.83 6.43
C LEU A 178 -13.50 -21.97 5.40
N ASP A 179 -13.72 -20.92 4.59
CA ASP A 179 -14.71 -20.94 3.53
C ASP A 179 -14.37 -21.96 2.43
N THR A 180 -13.07 -22.12 2.14
CA THR A 180 -12.59 -23.11 1.16
C THR A 180 -12.81 -24.53 1.66
N LEU A 181 -12.48 -24.81 2.93
CA LEU A 181 -12.68 -26.12 3.54
C LEU A 181 -14.16 -26.49 3.67
N SER A 182 -15.02 -25.56 4.08
CA SER A 182 -16.45 -25.80 4.25
C SER A 182 -17.21 -26.11 2.95
N ARG A 183 -16.62 -25.78 1.78
CA ARG A 183 -17.18 -26.11 0.45
C ARG A 183 -16.79 -27.49 -0.07
N GLN A 184 -15.93 -28.22 0.64
CA GLN A 184 -15.56 -29.59 0.27
C GLN A 184 -16.74 -30.57 0.51
N THR A 185 -16.78 -31.62 -0.26
CA THR A 185 -17.89 -32.60 -0.20
C THR A 185 -17.94 -33.36 1.14
N GLN A 186 -16.79 -33.55 1.81
CA GLN A 186 -16.66 -34.13 3.15
C GLN A 186 -15.62 -33.32 3.92
N PRO A 187 -16.01 -32.19 4.55
CA PRO A 187 -15.09 -31.38 5.28
C PRO A 187 -14.74 -32.03 6.62
N GLU A 188 -13.52 -32.53 6.74
CA GLU A 188 -12.98 -32.98 8.03
C GLU A 188 -12.00 -31.93 8.54
N PHE A 189 -12.48 -31.00 9.37
CA PHE A 189 -11.61 -30.05 10.06
C PHE A 189 -12.19 -29.67 11.42
N ALA A 190 -11.30 -29.32 12.33
CA ALA A 190 -11.67 -28.72 13.60
C ALA A 190 -11.23 -27.25 13.63
N VAL A 191 -12.00 -26.42 14.31
CA VAL A 191 -11.68 -25.04 14.65
C VAL A 191 -11.40 -24.95 16.13
N VAL A 192 -10.25 -24.38 16.48
CA VAL A 192 -9.88 -24.05 17.86
C VAL A 192 -9.74 -22.55 17.95
N LEU A 193 -10.58 -21.90 18.72
CA LEU A 193 -10.41 -20.50 19.10
C LEU A 193 -9.73 -20.42 20.46
N LEU A 194 -8.81 -19.52 20.61
CA LEU A 194 -8.15 -19.24 21.87
C LEU A 194 -7.99 -17.75 22.12
N ASP A 195 -7.94 -17.40 23.39
CA ASP A 195 -7.81 -16.02 23.85
C ASP A 195 -6.87 -16.00 25.07
N LEU A 196 -5.98 -15.01 25.13
CA LEU A 196 -5.00 -14.88 26.19
C LEU A 196 -5.64 -14.34 27.45
N ASP A 197 -5.56 -15.12 28.52
CA ASP A 197 -6.18 -14.78 29.79
C ASP A 197 -5.53 -13.53 30.40
N HIS A 198 -6.36 -12.54 30.74
CA HIS A 198 -5.91 -11.31 31.37
C HIS A 198 -4.90 -10.47 30.59
N PHE A 199 -4.84 -10.60 29.25
CA PHE A 199 -3.86 -9.92 28.41
C PHE A 199 -3.91 -8.38 28.57
N LYS A 200 -5.09 -7.81 28.77
CA LYS A 200 -5.23 -6.37 29.06
C LYS A 200 -4.43 -5.94 30.29
N LEU A 201 -4.40 -6.74 31.35
CA LEU A 201 -3.62 -6.41 32.56
C LEU A 201 -2.12 -6.37 32.29
N ILE A 202 -1.64 -7.22 31.35
CA ILE A 202 -0.23 -7.21 30.92
C ILE A 202 0.08 -5.89 30.23
N ASN A 203 -0.76 -5.45 29.29
CA ASN A 203 -0.58 -4.17 28.62
C ASN A 203 -0.65 -2.98 29.60
N ASP A 204 -1.60 -3.00 30.52
CA ASP A 204 -1.80 -1.93 31.51
C ASP A 204 -0.62 -1.84 32.51
N GLN A 205 0.01 -2.97 32.86
CA GLN A 205 1.09 -3.04 33.83
C GLN A 205 2.48 -2.90 33.23
N TYR A 206 2.73 -3.46 32.04
CA TYR A 206 4.06 -3.58 31.45
C TYR A 206 4.22 -2.84 30.13
N GLY A 207 3.12 -2.24 29.63
CA GLY A 207 3.11 -1.53 28.34
C GLY A 207 2.84 -2.43 27.13
N HIS A 208 2.53 -1.81 26.00
CA HIS A 208 2.19 -2.51 24.77
C HIS A 208 3.35 -3.34 24.20
N ASP A 209 4.58 -2.89 24.35
CA ASP A 209 5.77 -3.65 23.88
C ASP A 209 5.87 -5.02 24.56
N ALA A 210 5.51 -5.10 25.86
CA ALA A 210 5.47 -6.36 26.59
C ALA A 210 4.33 -7.27 26.07
N GLY A 211 3.17 -6.69 25.80
CA GLY A 211 2.06 -7.41 25.17
C GLY A 211 2.43 -7.94 23.78
N ASP A 212 3.10 -7.16 22.98
CA ASP A 212 3.60 -7.58 21.66
C ASP A 212 4.58 -8.76 21.74
N ALA A 213 5.51 -8.72 22.70
CA ALA A 213 6.44 -9.84 22.93
C ALA A 213 5.69 -11.12 23.35
N VAL A 214 4.66 -11.01 24.17
CA VAL A 214 3.79 -12.14 24.57
C VAL A 214 3.05 -12.70 23.34
N LEU A 215 2.45 -11.84 22.52
CA LEU A 215 1.75 -12.26 21.31
C LEU A 215 2.66 -13.00 20.33
N GLN A 216 3.88 -12.50 20.13
CA GLN A 216 4.89 -13.15 19.29
C GLN A 216 5.29 -14.52 19.85
N ARG A 217 5.51 -14.60 21.16
CA ARG A 217 5.85 -15.87 21.81
C ARG A 217 4.76 -16.90 21.71
N VAL A 218 3.50 -16.51 21.95
CA VAL A 218 2.34 -17.40 21.80
C VAL A 218 2.19 -17.88 20.37
N ALA A 219 2.32 -17.00 19.38
CA ALA A 219 2.28 -17.38 17.97
C ALA A 219 3.33 -18.42 17.61
N GLN A 220 4.56 -18.28 18.13
CA GLN A 220 5.64 -19.26 17.94
C GLN A 220 5.25 -20.60 18.56
N ILE A 221 4.75 -20.61 19.82
CA ILE A 221 4.34 -21.84 20.52
C ILE A 221 3.23 -22.56 19.74
N LEU A 222 2.24 -21.81 19.23
CA LEU A 222 1.16 -22.40 18.43
C LEU A 222 1.69 -23.06 17.16
N ASN A 223 2.59 -22.40 16.43
CA ASN A 223 3.24 -22.96 15.24
C ASN A 223 4.05 -24.22 15.56
N ASP A 224 4.81 -24.22 16.65
CA ASP A 224 5.66 -25.35 17.06
C ASP A 224 4.83 -26.59 17.50
N ASN A 225 3.58 -26.37 17.93
CA ASN A 225 2.67 -27.40 18.41
C ASN A 225 1.58 -27.82 17.41
N THR A 226 1.63 -27.33 16.17
CA THR A 226 0.71 -27.68 15.08
C THR A 226 1.47 -28.29 13.91
N ARG A 227 0.75 -28.98 13.01
CA ARG A 227 1.35 -29.58 11.81
C ARG A 227 1.48 -28.55 10.70
N VAL A 228 2.38 -28.80 9.75
CA VAL A 228 2.59 -27.93 8.58
C VAL A 228 1.31 -27.71 7.75
N GLN A 229 0.40 -28.69 7.74
CA GLN A 229 -0.88 -28.61 7.02
C GLN A 229 -1.98 -27.86 7.78
N ASP A 230 -1.81 -27.65 9.09
CA ASP A 230 -2.73 -26.89 9.91
C ASP A 230 -2.52 -25.38 9.70
N VAL A 231 -3.53 -24.59 10.04
CA VAL A 231 -3.46 -23.14 9.89
C VAL A 231 -3.46 -22.52 11.28
N VAL A 232 -2.44 -21.74 11.58
CA VAL A 232 -2.36 -20.90 12.78
C VAL A 232 -2.56 -19.45 12.35
N GLY A 233 -3.54 -18.77 12.94
CA GLY A 233 -3.84 -17.39 12.59
C GLY A 233 -4.17 -16.51 13.79
N ARG A 234 -3.90 -15.22 13.64
CA ARG A 234 -4.34 -14.19 14.58
C ARG A 234 -5.72 -13.69 14.14
N TYR A 235 -6.72 -13.91 14.98
CA TYR A 235 -8.12 -13.64 14.64
C TYR A 235 -8.59 -12.28 15.14
N GLY A 236 -8.04 -11.81 16.25
CA GLY A 236 -8.31 -10.52 16.87
C GLY A 236 -7.09 -9.91 17.56
N GLY A 237 -7.28 -9.00 18.47
CA GLY A 237 -6.20 -8.37 19.23
C GLY A 237 -5.32 -9.37 19.97
N GLU A 238 -5.95 -10.16 20.84
CA GLU A 238 -5.33 -11.20 21.69
C GLU A 238 -5.89 -12.59 21.39
N GLU A 239 -6.68 -12.70 20.31
CA GLU A 239 -7.35 -13.92 19.89
C GLU A 239 -6.57 -14.62 18.76
N PHE A 240 -6.37 -15.91 18.88
CA PHE A 240 -5.81 -16.76 17.84
C PHE A 240 -6.81 -17.86 17.44
N ILE A 241 -6.60 -18.40 16.26
CA ILE A 241 -7.39 -19.49 15.71
C ILE A 241 -6.48 -20.56 15.11
N LEU A 242 -6.82 -21.83 15.37
CA LEU A 242 -6.22 -22.97 14.68
C LEU A 242 -7.29 -23.63 13.81
N ILE A 243 -6.93 -23.96 12.55
CA ILE A 243 -7.72 -24.82 11.69
C ILE A 243 -6.94 -26.11 11.56
N LEU A 244 -7.45 -27.18 12.17
CA LEU A 244 -6.83 -28.49 12.21
C LEU A 244 -7.48 -29.36 11.15
N LYS A 245 -6.73 -29.70 10.09
CA LYS A 245 -7.23 -30.43 8.94
C LYS A 245 -7.20 -31.95 9.20
N ASN A 246 -8.25 -32.66 8.79
CA ASN A 246 -8.38 -34.09 8.91
C ASN A 246 -8.15 -34.58 10.36
N GLN A 247 -8.82 -33.93 11.31
CA GLN A 247 -8.74 -34.32 12.74
C GLN A 247 -10.12 -34.41 13.35
N SER A 248 -10.31 -35.48 14.16
CA SER A 248 -11.52 -35.67 14.97
C SER A 248 -11.57 -34.63 16.10
N LEU A 249 -12.72 -34.55 16.79
CA LEU A 249 -12.87 -33.67 17.95
C LEU A 249 -11.85 -34.02 19.05
N GLU A 250 -11.65 -35.30 19.32
CA GLU A 250 -10.74 -35.80 20.35
C GLU A 250 -9.29 -35.41 20.03
N GLN A 251 -8.87 -35.60 18.76
CA GLN A 251 -7.54 -35.17 18.31
C GLN A 251 -7.34 -33.64 18.39
N ALA A 252 -8.39 -32.89 18.05
CA ALA A 252 -8.34 -31.45 18.14
C ALA A 252 -8.22 -30.93 19.59
N ILE A 253 -8.91 -31.61 20.55
CA ILE A 253 -8.78 -31.33 21.98
C ILE A 253 -7.36 -31.64 22.46
N GLU A 254 -6.75 -32.76 22.02
CA GLU A 254 -5.35 -33.10 22.36
C GLU A 254 -4.36 -32.05 21.87
N VAL A 255 -4.55 -31.52 20.63
CA VAL A 255 -3.71 -30.43 20.09
C VAL A 255 -3.92 -29.14 20.90
N ALA A 256 -5.18 -28.79 21.19
CA ALA A 256 -5.50 -27.61 21.97
C ALA A 256 -4.90 -27.66 23.38
N GLU A 257 -5.00 -28.82 24.04
CA GLU A 257 -4.44 -29.03 25.39
C GLU A 257 -2.89 -28.95 25.39
N ARG A 258 -2.25 -29.55 24.38
CA ARG A 258 -0.80 -29.44 24.20
C ARG A 258 -0.37 -27.96 24.01
N CYS A 259 -1.09 -27.17 23.19
CA CYS A 259 -0.84 -25.75 23.01
C CYS A 259 -1.06 -24.97 24.33
N ARG A 260 -2.14 -25.28 25.07
CA ARG A 260 -2.46 -24.65 26.36
C ARG A 260 -1.33 -24.87 27.37
N LEU A 261 -0.88 -26.12 27.52
CA LEU A 261 0.20 -26.48 28.45
C LEU A 261 1.50 -25.79 28.05
N ALA A 262 1.85 -25.80 26.78
CA ALA A 262 3.06 -25.14 26.27
C ALA A 262 3.04 -23.63 26.50
N ILE A 263 1.89 -22.96 26.37
CA ILE A 263 1.72 -21.54 26.68
C ILE A 263 1.86 -21.30 28.17
N HIS A 264 1.20 -22.12 29.00
CA HIS A 264 1.21 -21.98 30.46
C HIS A 264 2.60 -22.20 31.09
N GLU A 265 3.39 -23.09 30.52
CA GLU A 265 4.76 -23.39 30.96
C GLU A 265 5.79 -22.39 30.42
N ALA A 266 5.47 -21.73 29.32
CA ALA A 266 6.40 -20.80 28.70
C ALA A 266 6.61 -19.55 29.53
N GLU A 267 7.85 -19.12 29.59
CA GLU A 267 8.24 -17.82 30.11
C GLU A 267 8.60 -16.90 28.95
N THR A 268 7.99 -15.71 28.95
CA THR A 268 8.26 -14.67 27.94
C THR A 268 9.13 -13.59 28.56
N MET A 269 10.29 -13.38 27.99
CA MET A 269 11.18 -12.31 28.41
C MET A 269 10.64 -10.98 27.88
N ILE A 270 10.35 -10.07 28.79
CA ILE A 270 9.94 -8.69 28.50
C ILE A 270 11.07 -7.70 28.85
N ALA A 271 10.81 -6.41 28.67
CA ALA A 271 11.77 -5.37 29.02
C ALA A 271 12.32 -5.53 30.44
N ASN A 272 13.57 -5.11 30.66
CA ASN A 272 14.29 -5.22 31.96
C ASN A 272 14.56 -6.66 32.42
N TYR A 273 14.67 -7.64 31.48
CA TYR A 273 14.95 -9.06 31.80
C TYR A 273 13.91 -9.71 32.74
N GLN A 274 12.71 -9.16 32.80
CA GLN A 274 11.64 -9.76 33.57
C GLN A 274 10.97 -10.87 32.78
N MET A 275 10.74 -12.02 33.44
CA MET A 275 10.05 -13.17 32.86
C MET A 275 8.59 -13.13 33.24
N LEU A 276 7.72 -13.25 32.23
CA LEU A 276 6.27 -13.22 32.36
C LEU A 276 5.67 -14.57 31.98
N LYS A 277 4.74 -15.06 32.80
CA LYS A 277 3.92 -16.23 32.48
C LYS A 277 2.50 -15.78 32.13
N ILE A 278 1.93 -16.44 31.14
CA ILE A 278 0.56 -16.20 30.71
C ILE A 278 -0.17 -17.54 30.53
N SER A 279 -1.49 -17.52 30.66
CA SER A 279 -2.34 -18.62 30.27
C SER A 279 -3.27 -18.23 29.13
N ALA A 280 -3.89 -19.21 28.51
CA ALA A 280 -4.90 -19.02 27.48
C ALA A 280 -6.05 -20.00 27.69
N SER A 281 -7.24 -19.54 27.34
CA SER A 281 -8.47 -20.36 27.30
C SER A 281 -8.75 -20.77 25.86
N PHE A 282 -9.25 -21.99 25.68
CA PHE A 282 -9.46 -22.62 24.38
C PHE A 282 -10.88 -23.14 24.22
N GLY A 283 -11.48 -22.90 23.04
CA GLY A 283 -12.74 -23.47 22.62
C GLY A 283 -12.59 -24.27 21.33
N VAL A 284 -13.08 -25.51 21.31
CA VAL A 284 -12.92 -26.44 20.20
C VAL A 284 -14.28 -26.85 19.61
N ALA A 285 -14.39 -26.81 18.29
CA ALA A 285 -15.54 -27.35 17.55
C ALA A 285 -15.06 -28.00 16.26
N THR A 286 -15.80 -29.05 15.83
CA THR A 286 -15.57 -29.76 14.56
C THR A 286 -16.63 -29.42 13.53
N ALA A 287 -16.25 -29.35 12.27
CA ALA A 287 -17.18 -29.26 11.17
C ALA A 287 -17.94 -30.57 10.99
N ILE A 288 -19.25 -30.46 10.83
CA ILE A 288 -20.13 -31.55 10.40
C ILE A 288 -20.49 -31.26 8.93
N GLU A 289 -20.69 -32.31 8.13
CA GLU A 289 -21.05 -32.17 6.72
C GLU A 289 -22.20 -31.19 6.52
N GLY A 290 -22.01 -30.24 5.59
CA GLY A 290 -22.98 -29.17 5.29
C GLY A 290 -23.01 -28.01 6.28
N THR A 291 -22.15 -27.98 7.30
CA THR A 291 -22.10 -26.86 8.26
C THR A 291 -21.28 -25.72 7.71
N PRO A 292 -21.85 -24.51 7.57
CA PRO A 292 -21.08 -23.32 7.16
C PRO A 292 -19.93 -23.01 8.14
N SER A 293 -18.80 -22.53 7.61
CA SER A 293 -17.63 -22.15 8.41
C SER A 293 -17.94 -21.19 9.57
N ALA A 294 -18.82 -20.24 9.33
CA ALA A 294 -19.28 -19.29 10.35
C ALA A 294 -20.00 -19.95 11.54
N VAL A 295 -20.69 -21.07 11.30
CA VAL A 295 -21.37 -21.81 12.37
C VAL A 295 -20.35 -22.57 13.22
N VAL A 296 -19.38 -23.25 12.59
CA VAL A 296 -18.30 -23.94 13.32
C VAL A 296 -17.48 -22.96 14.16
N THR A 297 -17.15 -21.82 13.60
CA THR A 297 -16.43 -20.76 14.33
C THR A 297 -17.23 -20.28 15.54
N ARG A 298 -18.55 -20.07 15.37
CA ARG A 298 -19.43 -19.68 16.49
C ARG A 298 -19.52 -20.75 17.57
N MET A 299 -19.55 -22.04 17.20
CA MET A 299 -19.52 -23.15 18.14
C MET A 299 -18.22 -23.15 18.95
N ALA A 300 -17.08 -22.93 18.33
CA ALA A 300 -15.79 -22.79 19.02
C ALA A 300 -15.76 -21.58 19.95
N ASP A 301 -16.35 -20.45 19.54
CA ASP A 301 -16.47 -19.25 20.38
C ASP A 301 -17.32 -19.50 21.64
N GLN A 302 -18.45 -20.19 21.51
CA GLN A 302 -19.27 -20.58 22.67
C GLN A 302 -18.50 -21.49 23.63
N ALA A 303 -17.73 -22.44 23.12
CA ALA A 303 -16.87 -23.28 23.93
C ALA A 303 -15.75 -22.47 24.63
N LEU A 304 -15.14 -21.53 23.94
CA LEU A 304 -14.15 -20.62 24.50
C LEU A 304 -14.74 -19.75 25.63
N TYR A 305 -15.94 -19.24 25.40
CA TYR A 305 -16.65 -18.46 26.43
C TYR A 305 -16.89 -19.30 27.70
N MET A 306 -17.28 -20.57 27.57
CA MET A 306 -17.43 -21.47 28.70
C MET A 306 -16.09 -21.72 29.41
N ALA A 307 -14.99 -21.90 28.67
CA ALA A 307 -13.66 -22.04 29.26
C ALA A 307 -13.28 -20.81 30.12
N LYS A 308 -13.58 -19.61 29.63
CA LYS A 308 -13.36 -18.36 30.39
C LYS A 308 -14.21 -18.28 31.66
N GLN A 309 -15.49 -18.67 31.59
CA GLN A 309 -16.39 -18.65 32.76
C GLN A 309 -16.02 -19.67 33.83
N GLN A 310 -15.54 -20.84 33.45
CA GLN A 310 -15.23 -21.95 34.36
C GLN A 310 -13.82 -21.88 34.97
N GLY A 311 -13.16 -20.73 34.93
CA GLY A 311 -11.89 -20.52 35.65
C GLY A 311 -10.70 -20.29 34.74
N ARG A 312 -10.89 -20.15 33.42
CA ARG A 312 -9.82 -19.90 32.44
C ARG A 312 -8.77 -21.02 32.36
N ASN A 313 -7.69 -20.82 31.61
CA ASN A 313 -6.58 -21.77 31.45
C ASN A 313 -7.05 -23.22 31.25
N GLN A 314 -7.96 -23.45 30.34
CA GLN A 314 -8.55 -24.75 30.06
C GLN A 314 -9.05 -24.88 28.62
N VAL A 315 -9.24 -26.09 28.16
CA VAL A 315 -9.86 -26.41 26.87
C VAL A 315 -11.30 -26.83 27.14
N ARG A 316 -12.23 -26.32 26.33
CA ARG A 316 -13.65 -26.78 26.31
C ARG A 316 -14.06 -27.10 24.89
N SER A 317 -14.92 -28.11 24.74
CA SER A 317 -15.49 -28.47 23.45
C SER A 317 -16.96 -28.07 23.36
N PHE A 318 -17.43 -27.75 22.15
CA PHE A 318 -18.84 -27.45 21.93
C PHE A 318 -19.77 -28.63 22.26
N ARG A 319 -19.27 -29.88 22.16
CA ARG A 319 -20.02 -31.07 22.53
C ARG A 319 -20.39 -31.09 24.03
N GLU A 320 -19.54 -30.56 24.90
CA GLU A 320 -19.80 -30.51 26.34
C GLU A 320 -20.95 -29.53 26.70
N LEU A 321 -21.17 -28.50 25.88
CA LEU A 321 -22.31 -27.54 26.04
C LEU A 321 -23.64 -28.26 25.86
N ASN A 322 -23.76 -29.12 24.84
CA ASN A 322 -24.99 -29.84 24.56
C ASN A 322 -25.31 -30.94 25.60
N LEU A 323 -24.28 -31.45 26.28
CA LEU A 323 -24.45 -32.43 27.36
C LEU A 323 -24.80 -31.79 28.73
N ALA A 324 -24.61 -30.51 28.88
CA ALA A 324 -24.92 -29.75 30.10
C ALA A 324 -26.33 -29.14 30.09
N GLU A 325 -27.01 -29.11 28.93
CA GLU A 325 -28.37 -28.62 28.74
C GLU A 325 -29.44 -29.78 28.80
N ASP A 326 -29.01 -31.03 28.73
CA ASP A 326 -29.82 -32.24 28.95
C ASP A 326 -29.73 -32.72 30.42
#